data_f9d64df97ef9e517279f0061592ebe70
#
_entry.id   f9d64df97ef9e517279f0061592ebe70
#
_cell.length_a   1.000
_cell.length_b   1.000
_cell.length_c   1.000
_cell.angle_alpha   90.00
_cell.angle_beta   90.00
_cell.angle_gamma   90.00
#
_symmetry.space_group_name_H-M   'P 1'
#
loop_
_entity.id
_entity.type
_entity.pdbx_description
1 polymer ?
#
loop_
_entity_poly.entity_id
_entity_poly.type
_entity_poly.pdbx_seq_one_letter_code
_entity_poly.pdbx_strand_id
1 'polypeptide(L)'
;MLIVVLWASAGLVSIALLLGHSMLMAYRGADNDLAGRQADQAIDGAARYAESLLENIPTPGVLPEAASYEGEAVPVGEAAFWFFGTPADTTAGTDGEYGLVDEASKLNLNTATPAMLRMLPGMTEDFVAAIIDWRDTNDDVTPGGAESETYAQKTPGYKAKNAPFESVEELALVSGATREILYGEDANLNGVLDANEDDGGETLPADNTDGKLDAGVLAYVTVFSREPNKQSDGTARINITQPGPNAALQKLLNDKFGASRAGEILARLGPGGALRSALELYVRSGMKAEEFGQIVDALTVTTGDYATGLINVNSAGAAVLACVPGIGTEKAAALVAARLSRTVQDTNIAWVADTLGAQGAVEAGPLLTGQSWQACADVAAVGRHGRGYRRTKFVIDTSTGTPRIIYRRNLAPLGWALGSAVRQSFAMQKEAL
;
A
#
# COMPACT_ATOMS: atom_id res chain seq x y z
N MET A 1 0.90 -15.44 76.41
CA MET A 1 1.28 -16.49 75.42
C MET A 1 0.42 -16.43 74.17
N LEU A 2 -0.93 -16.51 74.18
CA LEU A 2 -1.82 -16.54 73.02
C LEU A 2 -1.68 -15.31 72.06
N ILE A 3 -1.59 -14.11 72.61
CA ILE A 3 -1.44 -12.86 71.87
C ILE A 3 -0.13 -12.83 71.09
N VAL A 4 0.97 -13.29 71.65
CA VAL A 4 2.30 -13.36 71.03
C VAL A 4 2.27 -14.33 69.81
N VAL A 5 1.62 -15.49 70.01
CA VAL A 5 1.44 -16.49 68.95
C VAL A 5 0.58 -15.92 67.83
N LEU A 6 -0.48 -15.18 68.13
CA LEU A 6 -1.35 -14.55 67.17
C LEU A 6 -0.62 -13.46 66.35
N TRP A 7 0.20 -12.64 66.99
CA TRP A 7 1.05 -11.65 66.34
C TRP A 7 2.11 -12.29 65.44
N ALA A 8 2.76 -13.33 65.92
CA ALA A 8 3.77 -14.05 65.13
C ALA A 8 3.14 -14.74 63.90
N SER A 9 1.97 -15.37 64.06
CA SER A 9 1.25 -16.00 62.94
C SER A 9 0.74 -14.96 61.92
N ALA A 10 0.21 -13.83 62.38
CA ALA A 10 -0.21 -12.73 61.48
C ALA A 10 0.99 -12.16 60.70
N GLY A 11 2.15 -12.01 61.37
CA GLY A 11 3.38 -11.58 60.69
C GLY A 11 3.85 -12.57 59.61
N LEU A 12 3.83 -13.87 59.90
CA LEU A 12 4.19 -14.93 58.96
C LEU A 12 3.22 -14.99 57.78
N VAL A 13 1.92 -14.86 58.01
CA VAL A 13 0.91 -14.81 56.95
C VAL A 13 1.12 -13.56 56.05
N SER A 14 1.39 -12.39 56.64
CA SER A 14 1.66 -11.18 55.90
C SER A 14 2.90 -11.30 55.00
N ILE A 15 3.98 -11.90 55.51
CA ILE A 15 5.21 -12.16 54.73
C ILE A 15 4.92 -13.17 53.62
N ALA A 16 4.19 -14.25 53.89
CA ALA A 16 3.82 -15.24 52.87
C ALA A 16 2.97 -14.64 51.76
N LEU A 17 1.99 -13.77 52.09
CA LEU A 17 1.17 -13.05 51.10
C LEU A 17 2.00 -12.08 50.28
N LEU A 18 2.93 -11.34 50.90
CA LEU A 18 3.82 -10.42 50.19
C LEU A 18 4.73 -11.16 49.20
N LEU A 19 5.35 -12.25 49.62
CA LEU A 19 6.20 -13.09 48.78
C LEU A 19 5.38 -13.75 47.66
N GLY A 20 4.19 -14.28 47.98
CA GLY A 20 3.30 -14.86 46.98
C GLY A 20 2.87 -13.87 45.93
N HIS A 21 2.51 -12.64 46.33
CA HIS A 21 2.17 -11.56 45.40
C HIS A 21 3.36 -11.17 44.51
N SER A 22 4.54 -11.00 45.11
CA SER A 22 5.77 -10.68 44.36
C SER A 22 6.13 -11.77 43.33
N MET A 23 6.05 -13.05 43.75
CA MET A 23 6.29 -14.18 42.83
C MET A 23 5.26 -14.22 41.67
N LEU A 24 3.98 -13.97 41.97
CA LEU A 24 2.93 -13.92 40.96
C LEU A 24 3.18 -12.81 39.92
N MET A 25 3.59 -11.63 40.41
CA MET A 25 3.93 -10.50 39.50
C MET A 25 5.16 -10.81 38.66
N ALA A 26 6.19 -11.39 39.23
CA ALA A 26 7.39 -11.83 38.49
C ALA A 26 7.03 -12.89 37.43
N TYR A 27 6.18 -13.86 37.77
CA TYR A 27 5.72 -14.88 36.85
C TYR A 27 4.91 -14.28 35.67
N ARG A 28 3.97 -13.35 35.95
CA ARG A 28 3.22 -12.64 34.95
C ARG A 28 4.11 -11.80 34.03
N GLY A 29 5.13 -11.15 34.59
CA GLY A 29 6.13 -10.42 33.82
C GLY A 29 6.88 -11.34 32.85
N ALA A 30 7.41 -12.46 33.35
CA ALA A 30 8.11 -13.44 32.51
C ALA A 30 7.21 -14.06 31.43
N ASP A 31 5.94 -14.29 31.74
CA ASP A 31 4.97 -14.81 30.78
C ASP A 31 4.65 -13.80 29.66
N ASN A 32 4.50 -12.52 30.01
CA ASN A 32 4.32 -11.46 29.04
C ASN A 32 5.56 -11.26 28.13
N ASP A 33 6.76 -11.34 28.70
CA ASP A 33 8.00 -11.25 27.95
C ASP A 33 8.13 -12.43 26.95
N LEU A 34 7.76 -13.65 27.40
CA LEU A 34 7.76 -14.81 26.53
C LEU A 34 6.76 -14.65 25.39
N ALA A 35 5.52 -14.23 25.67
CA ALA A 35 4.50 -13.97 24.66
C ALA A 35 4.95 -12.88 23.67
N GLY A 36 5.62 -11.82 24.16
CA GLY A 36 6.19 -10.78 23.31
C GLY A 36 7.23 -11.32 22.33
N ARG A 37 8.16 -12.18 22.82
CA ARG A 37 9.17 -12.82 21.95
C ARG A 37 8.56 -13.78 20.93
N GLN A 38 7.51 -14.50 21.31
CA GLN A 38 6.77 -15.36 20.37
C GLN A 38 6.11 -14.54 19.28
N ALA A 39 5.49 -13.40 19.62
CA ALA A 39 4.93 -12.49 18.63
C ALA A 39 6.00 -11.88 17.71
N ASP A 40 7.18 -11.51 18.25
CA ASP A 40 8.30 -11.03 17.44
C ASP A 40 8.77 -12.12 16.43
N GLN A 41 8.85 -13.38 16.86
CA GLN A 41 9.18 -14.50 15.97
C GLN A 41 8.10 -14.75 14.91
N ALA A 42 6.82 -14.55 15.27
CA ALA A 42 5.71 -14.65 14.31
C ALA A 42 5.78 -13.54 13.28
N ILE A 43 6.13 -12.29 13.64
CA ILE A 43 6.39 -11.19 12.69
C ILE A 43 7.50 -11.55 11.72
N ASP A 44 8.64 -12.06 12.21
CA ASP A 44 9.77 -12.43 11.34
C ASP A 44 9.43 -13.67 10.48
N GLY A 45 8.61 -14.59 10.99
CA GLY A 45 8.06 -15.72 10.23
C GLY A 45 7.14 -15.26 9.11
N ALA A 46 6.23 -14.33 9.40
CA ALA A 46 5.33 -13.74 8.41
C ALA A 46 6.07 -12.99 7.29
N ALA A 47 7.14 -12.26 7.63
CA ALA A 47 7.98 -11.59 6.65
C ALA A 47 8.60 -12.58 5.66
N ARG A 48 9.18 -13.69 6.15
CA ARG A 48 9.74 -14.77 5.30
C ARG A 48 8.66 -15.48 4.49
N TYR A 49 7.48 -15.66 5.07
CA TYR A 49 6.35 -16.25 4.37
C TYR A 49 5.91 -15.36 3.21
N ALA A 50 5.79 -14.03 3.42
CA ALA A 50 5.50 -13.08 2.36
C ALA A 50 6.58 -13.08 1.26
N GLU A 51 7.90 -13.11 1.61
CA GLU A 51 8.97 -13.25 0.63
C GLU A 51 8.83 -14.54 -0.17
N SER A 52 8.52 -15.68 0.47
CA SER A 52 8.30 -16.97 -0.20
C SER A 52 7.09 -16.96 -1.14
N LEU A 53 5.99 -16.31 -0.76
CA LEU A 53 4.84 -16.13 -1.64
C LEU A 53 5.21 -15.35 -2.90
N LEU A 54 5.99 -14.28 -2.74
CA LEU A 54 6.41 -13.41 -3.83
C LEU A 54 7.53 -14.01 -4.70
N GLU A 55 8.34 -14.92 -4.17
CA GLU A 55 9.35 -15.65 -4.95
C GLU A 55 8.72 -16.67 -5.90
N ASN A 56 7.56 -17.23 -5.52
CA ASN A 56 6.89 -18.30 -6.23
C ASN A 56 5.69 -17.84 -7.08
N ILE A 57 5.61 -16.53 -7.42
CA ILE A 57 4.54 -16.03 -8.29
C ILE A 57 4.66 -16.59 -9.70
N PRO A 58 3.56 -17.12 -10.28
CA PRO A 58 3.61 -17.74 -11.61
C PRO A 58 3.84 -16.73 -12.74
N THR A 59 3.42 -15.49 -12.56
CA THR A 59 3.55 -14.41 -13.55
C THR A 59 4.28 -13.23 -12.91
N PRO A 60 5.49 -12.86 -13.35
CA PRO A 60 6.20 -11.69 -12.86
C PRO A 60 5.33 -10.42 -12.95
N GLY A 61 5.34 -9.61 -11.90
CA GLY A 61 4.53 -8.40 -11.83
C GLY A 61 3.03 -8.61 -11.54
N VAL A 62 2.59 -9.83 -11.19
CA VAL A 62 1.23 -10.11 -10.71
C VAL A 62 1.31 -10.64 -9.29
N LEU A 63 0.74 -9.91 -8.33
CA LEU A 63 0.72 -10.36 -6.93
C LEU A 63 -0.25 -11.55 -6.76
N PRO A 64 0.04 -12.46 -5.82
CA PRO A 64 -0.86 -13.57 -5.51
C PRO A 64 -2.18 -13.04 -4.93
N GLU A 65 -3.29 -13.63 -5.36
CA GLU A 65 -4.61 -13.33 -4.80
C GLU A 65 -4.67 -13.73 -3.31
N ALA A 66 -5.30 -12.91 -2.48
CA ALA A 66 -5.42 -13.17 -1.03
C ALA A 66 -6.07 -14.54 -0.73
N ALA A 67 -7.00 -14.99 -1.57
CA ALA A 67 -7.63 -16.31 -1.44
C ALA A 67 -6.68 -17.49 -1.77
N SER A 68 -5.49 -17.25 -2.34
CA SER A 68 -4.55 -18.32 -2.72
C SER A 68 -3.58 -18.73 -1.61
N TYR A 69 -3.56 -18.01 -0.49
CA TYR A 69 -2.69 -18.28 0.67
C TYR A 69 -3.37 -17.94 1.99
N GLU A 70 -2.84 -18.44 3.09
CA GLU A 70 -3.37 -18.12 4.42
C GLU A 70 -2.81 -16.78 4.90
N GLY A 71 -3.70 -15.84 5.22
CA GLY A 71 -3.35 -14.51 5.73
C GLY A 71 -3.98 -14.18 7.08
N GLU A 72 -4.90 -15.03 7.58
CA GLU A 72 -5.64 -14.82 8.83
C GLU A 72 -5.26 -15.88 9.87
N ALA A 73 -4.91 -15.43 11.07
CA ALA A 73 -4.62 -16.28 12.24
C ALA A 73 -3.61 -17.40 11.95
N VAL A 74 -2.63 -17.15 11.09
CA VAL A 74 -1.62 -18.15 10.66
C VAL A 74 -0.76 -18.56 11.85
N PRO A 75 -0.73 -19.84 12.24
CA PRO A 75 -0.04 -20.25 13.46
C PRO A 75 1.49 -20.30 13.29
N VAL A 76 2.21 -19.78 14.28
CA VAL A 76 3.67 -19.89 14.43
C VAL A 76 3.98 -20.35 15.85
N GLY A 77 4.05 -21.65 16.07
CA GLY A 77 4.14 -22.25 17.40
C GLY A 77 2.88 -21.95 18.23
N GLU A 78 3.03 -21.22 19.35
CA GLU A 78 1.91 -20.78 20.20
C GLU A 78 1.43 -19.35 19.85
N ALA A 79 2.10 -18.67 18.92
CA ALA A 79 1.70 -17.37 18.38
C ALA A 79 0.92 -17.54 17.11
N ALA A 80 0.23 -16.48 16.70
CA ALA A 80 -0.37 -16.38 15.37
C ALA A 80 -0.15 -14.99 14.77
N PHE A 81 -0.16 -14.90 13.43
CA PHE A 81 -0.10 -13.62 12.73
C PHE A 81 -1.25 -13.44 11.74
N TRP A 82 -1.47 -12.20 11.36
CA TRP A 82 -2.44 -11.75 10.35
C TRP A 82 -1.75 -10.79 9.38
N PHE A 83 -2.08 -10.89 8.09
CA PHE A 83 -1.76 -9.85 7.12
C PHE A 83 -2.95 -8.89 6.99
N PHE A 84 -2.74 -7.59 7.17
CA PHE A 84 -3.74 -6.59 6.84
C PHE A 84 -3.65 -6.22 5.37
N GLY A 85 -4.70 -6.56 4.60
CA GLY A 85 -4.74 -6.38 3.16
C GLY A 85 -5.89 -5.53 2.66
N THR A 86 -6.46 -4.67 3.50
CA THR A 86 -7.62 -3.88 3.11
C THR A 86 -7.22 -2.84 2.06
N PRO A 87 -7.72 -2.93 0.81
CA PRO A 87 -7.63 -1.83 -0.13
C PRO A 87 -8.43 -0.64 0.41
N ALA A 88 -7.89 0.57 0.29
CA ALA A 88 -8.48 1.81 0.81
C ALA A 88 -9.89 2.17 0.26
N ASP A 89 -10.48 1.35 -0.59
CA ASP A 89 -11.76 1.59 -1.28
C ASP A 89 -12.78 0.47 -1.14
N THR A 90 -12.57 -0.45 -0.24
CA THR A 90 -13.66 -1.38 0.04
C THR A 90 -14.71 -0.64 0.86
N THR A 91 -15.83 -0.29 0.22
CA THR A 91 -17.15 -0.13 0.87
C THR A 91 -17.55 -1.45 1.56
N ALA A 92 -16.57 -2.22 1.96
CA ALA A 92 -16.72 -3.50 2.56
C ALA A 92 -17.12 -3.32 4.00
N GLY A 93 -17.95 -4.18 4.38
CA GLY A 93 -18.40 -4.30 5.73
C GLY A 93 -17.26 -4.54 6.73
N THR A 94 -17.64 -4.76 7.94
CA THR A 94 -16.88 -4.91 9.17
C THR A 94 -15.71 -5.92 9.19
N ASP A 95 -15.43 -6.63 8.10
CA ASP A 95 -14.38 -7.64 8.02
C ASP A 95 -13.33 -7.24 6.98
N GLY A 96 -12.12 -6.87 7.45
CA GLY A 96 -10.98 -6.57 6.59
C GLY A 96 -10.53 -7.80 5.79
N GLU A 97 -10.02 -7.59 4.59
CA GLU A 97 -9.34 -8.66 3.85
C GLU A 97 -7.94 -8.89 4.43
N TYR A 98 -7.56 -10.17 4.56
CA TYR A 98 -6.24 -10.55 5.05
C TYR A 98 -5.33 -10.93 3.88
N GLY A 99 -4.36 -10.05 3.55
CA GLY A 99 -3.49 -10.30 2.42
C GLY A 99 -2.36 -9.29 2.23
N LEU A 100 -1.61 -9.46 1.15
CA LEU A 100 -0.59 -8.50 0.71
C LEU A 100 -1.25 -7.36 -0.07
N VAL A 101 -0.78 -6.14 0.14
CA VAL A 101 -1.27 -4.94 -0.56
C VAL A 101 -0.27 -4.53 -1.63
N ASP A 102 -0.78 -4.23 -2.82
CA ASP A 102 0.01 -3.70 -3.92
C ASP A 102 0.42 -2.24 -3.66
N GLU A 103 1.71 -1.94 -3.64
CA GLU A 103 2.17 -0.55 -3.53
C GLU A 103 1.90 0.27 -4.81
N ALA A 104 1.76 -0.38 -5.98
CA ALA A 104 1.32 0.30 -7.20
C ALA A 104 -0.20 0.61 -7.22
N SER A 105 -0.97 0.13 -6.23
CA SER A 105 -2.37 0.54 -6.05
C SER A 105 -2.53 1.96 -5.50
N LYS A 106 -1.42 2.60 -5.09
CA LYS A 106 -1.38 3.90 -4.42
C LYS A 106 -0.72 4.96 -5.27
N LEU A 107 -1.01 6.22 -4.97
CA LEU A 107 -0.41 7.38 -5.64
C LEU A 107 1.01 7.62 -5.10
N ASN A 108 2.01 7.65 -5.98
CA ASN A 108 3.39 7.87 -5.56
C ASN A 108 3.65 9.36 -5.30
N LEU A 109 3.99 9.71 -4.06
CA LEU A 109 4.26 11.08 -3.62
C LEU A 109 5.39 11.76 -4.42
N ASN A 110 6.35 11.00 -4.93
CA ASN A 110 7.51 11.54 -5.63
C ASN A 110 7.21 11.89 -7.10
N THR A 111 6.16 11.33 -7.68
CA THR A 111 5.81 11.54 -9.10
C THR A 111 4.46 12.22 -9.30
N ALA A 112 3.59 12.21 -8.28
CA ALA A 112 2.27 12.81 -8.34
C ALA A 112 2.35 14.31 -8.66
N THR A 113 1.55 14.76 -9.62
CA THR A 113 1.44 16.19 -9.95
C THR A 113 0.58 16.91 -8.88
N PRO A 114 0.69 18.24 -8.75
CA PRO A 114 -0.20 19.01 -7.87
C PRO A 114 -1.70 18.75 -8.14
N ALA A 115 -2.08 18.60 -9.42
CA ALA A 115 -3.46 18.31 -9.81
C ALA A 115 -3.92 16.92 -9.31
N MET A 116 -3.06 15.91 -9.35
CA MET A 116 -3.36 14.58 -8.81
C MET A 116 -3.48 14.60 -7.29
N LEU A 117 -2.56 15.27 -6.59
CA LEU A 117 -2.60 15.39 -5.13
C LEU A 117 -3.87 16.07 -4.62
N ARG A 118 -4.37 17.10 -5.33
CA ARG A 118 -5.63 17.79 -4.98
C ARG A 118 -6.86 16.90 -5.03
N MET A 119 -6.82 15.84 -5.80
CA MET A 119 -7.94 14.90 -5.94
C MET A 119 -8.04 13.88 -4.81
N LEU A 120 -6.99 13.74 -4.00
CA LEU A 120 -7.01 12.86 -2.83
C LEU A 120 -7.95 13.39 -1.75
N PRO A 121 -8.64 12.52 -1.00
CA PRO A 121 -9.50 12.91 0.11
C PRO A 121 -8.77 13.79 1.13
N GLY A 122 -9.45 14.81 1.66
CA GLY A 122 -8.93 15.66 2.74
C GLY A 122 -7.78 16.60 2.36
N MET A 123 -7.30 16.60 1.11
CA MET A 123 -6.20 17.48 0.69
C MET A 123 -6.61 18.95 0.57
N THR A 124 -5.74 19.83 1.08
CA THR A 124 -5.89 21.29 0.94
C THR A 124 -4.86 21.83 -0.06
N GLU A 125 -5.16 23.00 -0.65
CA GLU A 125 -4.23 23.65 -1.60
C GLU A 125 -2.87 23.94 -0.94
N ASP A 126 -2.87 24.44 0.29
CA ASP A 126 -1.64 24.76 1.02
C ASP A 126 -0.82 23.50 1.33
N PHE A 127 -1.47 22.40 1.73
CA PHE A 127 -0.77 21.16 2.01
C PHE A 127 -0.18 20.55 0.74
N VAL A 128 -0.91 20.61 -0.39
CA VAL A 128 -0.39 20.19 -1.71
C VAL A 128 0.85 21.00 -2.09
N ALA A 129 0.78 22.35 -1.95
CA ALA A 129 1.92 23.21 -2.24
C ALA A 129 3.13 22.87 -1.36
N ALA A 130 2.90 22.69 -0.06
CA ALA A 130 3.96 22.32 0.89
C ALA A 130 4.57 20.92 0.60
N ILE A 131 3.80 19.94 0.08
CA ILE A 131 4.32 18.65 -0.37
C ILE A 131 5.25 18.82 -1.58
N ILE A 132 4.91 19.71 -2.51
CA ILE A 132 5.75 19.97 -3.69
C ILE A 132 7.06 20.62 -3.25
N ASP A 133 7.01 21.69 -2.44
CA ASP A 133 8.19 22.38 -1.90
C ASP A 133 9.08 21.43 -1.08
N TRP A 134 8.48 20.54 -0.28
CA TRP A 134 9.23 19.55 0.51
C TRP A 134 10.13 18.64 -0.32
N ARG A 135 9.67 18.26 -1.52
CA ARG A 135 10.36 17.27 -2.37
C ARG A 135 11.14 17.83 -3.53
N ASP A 136 10.95 19.09 -3.89
CA ASP A 136 11.73 19.70 -4.97
C ASP A 136 13.15 20.06 -4.49
N THR A 137 13.99 20.61 -5.34
CA THR A 137 15.41 20.80 -5.05
C THR A 137 15.81 22.26 -4.82
N ASN A 138 14.82 23.15 -4.78
CA ASN A 138 15.06 24.58 -4.59
C ASN A 138 14.48 25.04 -3.24
N ASP A 139 14.67 26.33 -2.87
CA ASP A 139 14.08 26.97 -1.69
C ASP A 139 13.09 28.08 -2.09
N ASP A 140 12.52 28.02 -3.31
CA ASP A 140 11.54 28.98 -3.81
C ASP A 140 10.12 28.56 -3.38
N VAL A 141 9.52 29.32 -2.46
CA VAL A 141 8.21 29.00 -1.89
C VAL A 141 7.10 29.06 -2.95
N THR A 142 6.42 27.92 -3.18
CA THR A 142 5.18 27.89 -3.96
C THR A 142 4.07 28.66 -3.23
N PRO A 143 3.18 29.39 -3.91
CA PRO A 143 2.05 30.04 -3.23
C PRO A 143 1.23 29.07 -2.38
N GLY A 144 1.15 29.32 -1.06
CA GLY A 144 0.55 28.43 -0.06
C GLY A 144 1.48 27.32 0.46
N GLY A 145 2.69 27.19 -0.08
CA GLY A 145 3.68 26.20 0.30
C GLY A 145 4.57 26.61 1.46
N ALA A 146 5.63 25.83 1.68
CA ALA A 146 6.55 26.04 2.81
C ALA A 146 7.94 25.51 2.49
N GLU A 147 8.94 26.36 2.72
CA GLU A 147 10.36 26.06 2.56
C GLU A 147 11.16 26.12 3.87
N SER A 148 12.46 25.93 3.80
CA SER A 148 13.35 25.85 4.96
C SER A 148 13.18 26.98 5.96
N GLU A 149 12.84 28.22 5.54
CA GLU A 149 12.60 29.35 6.43
C GLU A 149 11.37 29.10 7.32
N THR A 150 10.29 28.56 6.76
CA THR A 150 9.05 28.19 7.47
C THR A 150 9.33 27.12 8.53
N TYR A 151 10.06 26.08 8.16
CA TYR A 151 10.38 24.98 9.06
C TYR A 151 11.36 25.35 10.16
N ALA A 152 12.27 26.29 9.90
CA ALA A 152 13.21 26.81 10.91
C ALA A 152 12.51 27.53 12.09
N GLN A 153 11.29 28.04 11.88
CA GLN A 153 10.49 28.72 12.92
C GLN A 153 9.73 27.75 13.84
N LYS A 154 9.66 26.46 13.51
CA LYS A 154 9.03 25.42 14.35
C LYS A 154 9.91 25.11 15.58
N THR A 155 9.35 24.42 16.56
CA THR A 155 10.07 24.01 17.79
C THR A 155 9.98 22.49 17.97
N PRO A 156 11.10 21.73 17.82
CA PRO A 156 12.41 22.18 17.33
C PRO A 156 12.37 22.61 15.86
N GLY A 157 13.22 23.58 15.48
CA GLY A 157 13.37 23.98 14.09
C GLY A 157 14.10 22.93 13.26
N TYR A 158 13.70 22.77 12.00
CA TYR A 158 14.33 21.90 11.00
C TYR A 158 14.30 22.57 9.62
N LYS A 159 14.74 21.91 8.59
CA LYS A 159 14.74 22.42 7.21
C LYS A 159 13.81 21.58 6.34
N ALA A 160 13.33 22.15 5.24
CA ALA A 160 12.74 21.38 4.17
C ALA A 160 13.72 20.30 3.70
N LYS A 161 13.23 19.17 3.23
CA LYS A 161 14.07 18.07 2.77
C LYS A 161 14.76 18.41 1.45
N ASN A 162 14.06 19.13 0.56
CA ASN A 162 14.48 19.47 -0.80
C ASN A 162 15.03 18.24 -1.56
N ALA A 163 14.34 17.10 -1.37
CA ALA A 163 14.66 15.80 -1.96
C ALA A 163 13.42 14.89 -1.93
N PRO A 164 13.36 13.85 -2.78
CA PRO A 164 12.27 12.89 -2.78
C PRO A 164 11.97 12.30 -1.40
N PHE A 165 10.69 12.02 -1.13
CA PHE A 165 10.26 11.29 0.07
C PHE A 165 10.89 9.90 0.11
N GLU A 166 11.40 9.49 1.25
CA GLU A 166 11.89 8.13 1.51
C GLU A 166 10.81 7.26 2.18
N SER A 167 9.88 7.91 2.88
CA SER A 167 8.73 7.25 3.49
C SER A 167 7.50 8.15 3.47
N VAL A 168 6.31 7.57 3.51
CA VAL A 168 5.05 8.32 3.55
C VAL A 168 4.87 9.08 4.88
N GLU A 169 5.53 8.64 5.92
CA GLU A 169 5.48 9.24 7.26
C GLU A 169 6.13 10.60 7.33
N GLU A 170 7.01 10.92 6.39
CA GLU A 170 7.57 12.27 6.27
C GLU A 170 6.50 13.33 6.04
N LEU A 171 5.31 12.96 5.55
CA LEU A 171 4.18 13.87 5.45
C LEU A 171 3.83 14.54 6.79
N ALA A 172 4.08 13.86 7.91
CA ALA A 172 3.87 14.44 9.24
C ALA A 172 4.81 15.61 9.56
N LEU A 173 5.90 15.76 8.82
CA LEU A 173 6.84 16.87 8.95
C LEU A 173 6.49 18.04 8.03
N VAL A 174 5.67 17.82 7.02
CA VAL A 174 5.27 18.81 6.02
C VAL A 174 4.34 19.85 6.65
N SER A 175 4.50 21.10 6.28
CA SER A 175 3.64 22.21 6.76
C SER A 175 2.20 21.97 6.33
N GLY A 176 1.23 22.22 7.23
CA GLY A 176 -0.18 21.95 6.97
C GLY A 176 -0.63 20.52 7.27
N ALA A 177 0.29 19.60 7.59
CA ALA A 177 -0.10 18.26 8.03
C ALA A 177 -0.87 18.33 9.34
N THR A 178 -2.06 17.76 9.37
CA THR A 178 -2.85 17.52 10.57
C THR A 178 -3.15 16.05 10.72
N ARG A 179 -3.58 15.62 11.90
CA ARG A 179 -3.93 14.24 12.15
C ARG A 179 -5.12 13.80 11.29
N GLU A 180 -6.08 14.67 11.12
CA GLU A 180 -7.29 14.46 10.32
C GLU A 180 -6.95 14.27 8.84
N ILE A 181 -6.01 15.05 8.29
CA ILE A 181 -5.56 14.87 6.90
C ILE A 181 -4.79 13.57 6.72
N LEU A 182 -3.89 13.25 7.67
CA LEU A 182 -3.01 12.09 7.55
C LEU A 182 -3.73 10.77 7.76
N TYR A 183 -4.52 10.67 8.82
CA TYR A 183 -5.17 9.44 9.25
C TYR A 183 -6.65 9.36 8.87
N GLY A 184 -7.32 10.52 8.69
CA GLY A 184 -8.78 10.56 8.62
C GLY A 184 -9.38 10.05 9.93
N GLU A 185 -10.34 9.15 9.83
CA GLU A 185 -10.93 8.45 10.97
C GLU A 185 -10.15 7.20 11.36
N ASP A 186 -9.36 6.60 10.45
CA ASP A 186 -8.56 5.39 10.65
C ASP A 186 -7.32 5.66 11.52
N ALA A 187 -7.54 5.74 12.84
CA ALA A 187 -6.51 6.10 13.80
C ALA A 187 -5.36 5.09 13.88
N ASN A 188 -5.67 3.82 13.64
CA ASN A 188 -4.72 2.72 13.75
C ASN A 188 -4.21 2.21 12.40
N LEU A 189 -4.68 2.77 11.26
CA LEU A 189 -4.32 2.39 9.89
C LEU A 189 -4.58 0.91 9.60
N ASN A 190 -5.71 0.36 10.09
CA ASN A 190 -6.11 -1.02 9.81
C ASN A 190 -7.11 -1.15 8.66
N GLY A 191 -7.67 -0.03 8.18
CA GLY A 191 -8.65 0.03 7.10
C GLY A 191 -10.02 -0.51 7.47
N VAL A 192 -10.33 -0.67 8.75
CA VAL A 192 -11.60 -1.15 9.28
C VAL A 192 -12.16 -0.12 10.25
N LEU A 193 -13.45 0.16 10.18
CA LEU A 193 -14.09 1.08 11.12
C LEU A 193 -14.22 0.42 12.50
N ASP A 194 -13.35 0.81 13.42
CA ASP A 194 -13.39 0.38 14.82
C ASP A 194 -14.40 1.25 15.62
N ALA A 195 -14.87 0.75 16.75
CA ALA A 195 -15.86 1.44 17.58
C ALA A 195 -15.40 2.82 18.11
N ASN A 196 -14.10 3.04 18.21
CA ASN A 196 -13.51 4.32 18.58
C ASN A 196 -13.26 5.26 17.38
N GLU A 197 -13.65 4.84 16.19
CA GLU A 197 -13.56 5.58 14.93
C GLU A 197 -14.95 5.90 14.38
N ASP A 198 -16.01 5.59 15.18
CA ASP A 198 -17.42 5.93 14.94
C ASP A 198 -18.05 6.44 16.26
N ASP A 199 -17.31 7.25 17.03
CA ASP A 199 -17.74 7.77 18.34
C ASP A 199 -17.93 9.31 18.38
N GLY A 200 -17.82 9.96 17.22
CA GLY A 200 -17.99 11.38 17.02
C GLY A 200 -16.74 12.17 17.37
N GLY A 201 -16.58 12.58 18.55
CA GLY A 201 -15.42 13.36 19.00
C GLY A 201 -14.93 12.91 20.36
N GLU A 202 -15.34 11.72 20.82
CA GLU A 202 -14.91 11.19 22.11
C GLU A 202 -13.44 10.76 22.05
N THR A 203 -13.00 10.22 20.90
CA THR A 203 -11.58 9.95 20.61
C THR A 203 -11.09 10.73 19.39
N LEU A 204 -9.77 10.84 19.22
CA LEU A 204 -9.15 11.54 18.09
C LEU A 204 -8.45 10.53 17.16
N PRO A 205 -8.56 10.72 15.81
CA PRO A 205 -9.22 11.83 15.10
C PRO A 205 -10.74 11.82 15.30
N ALA A 206 -11.39 13.00 15.24
CA ALA A 206 -12.86 13.08 15.29
C ALA A 206 -13.44 12.49 14.00
N ASP A 207 -14.54 11.76 14.14
CA ASP A 207 -15.29 11.15 13.04
C ASP A 207 -16.66 11.84 12.84
N ASN A 208 -17.36 11.46 11.77
CA ASN A 208 -18.65 12.05 11.41
C ASN A 208 -19.86 11.17 11.81
N THR A 209 -19.63 10.01 12.43
CA THR A 209 -20.66 9.05 12.89
C THR A 209 -21.61 8.58 11.77
N ASP A 210 -21.12 8.45 10.54
CA ASP A 210 -21.95 8.01 9.42
C ASP A 210 -21.87 6.48 9.17
N GLY A 211 -21.09 5.75 9.99
CA GLY A 211 -20.88 4.30 9.90
C GLY A 211 -20.02 3.87 8.72
N LYS A 212 -19.21 4.78 8.16
CA LYS A 212 -18.22 4.49 7.11
C LYS A 212 -16.86 4.99 7.55
N LEU A 213 -15.82 4.35 7.10
CA LEU A 213 -14.45 4.75 7.37
C LEU A 213 -13.98 5.79 6.34
N ASP A 214 -13.78 7.03 6.78
CA ASP A 214 -13.14 8.08 5.99
C ASP A 214 -11.62 8.06 6.23
N ALA A 215 -10.90 7.24 5.46
CA ALA A 215 -9.46 7.09 5.61
C ALA A 215 -8.71 8.36 5.17
N GLY A 216 -7.63 8.69 5.89
CA GLY A 216 -6.76 9.82 5.56
C GLY A 216 -5.76 9.52 4.43
N VAL A 217 -4.97 10.54 4.05
CA VAL A 217 -4.08 10.49 2.90
C VAL A 217 -3.05 9.35 2.95
N LEU A 218 -2.64 8.91 4.15
CA LEU A 218 -1.68 7.80 4.32
C LEU A 218 -2.17 6.46 3.74
N ALA A 219 -3.48 6.27 3.62
CA ALA A 219 -4.06 5.09 3.00
C ALA A 219 -3.86 5.05 1.48
N TYR A 220 -3.76 6.22 0.83
CA TYR A 220 -3.80 6.38 -0.62
C TYR A 220 -2.44 6.62 -1.27
N VAL A 221 -1.37 6.83 -0.48
CA VAL A 221 -0.06 7.24 -1.02
C VAL A 221 1.04 6.23 -0.73
N THR A 222 2.05 6.27 -1.59
CA THR A 222 3.29 5.47 -1.47
C THR A 222 4.49 6.29 -1.93
N VAL A 223 5.70 5.76 -1.69
CA VAL A 223 6.95 6.25 -2.27
C VAL A 223 7.72 5.13 -2.99
N PHE A 224 7.17 3.91 -2.97
CA PHE A 224 7.91 2.71 -3.34
C PHE A 224 7.58 2.18 -4.73
N SER A 225 6.44 2.59 -5.35
CA SER A 225 6.00 2.02 -6.63
C SER A 225 6.99 2.29 -7.75
N ARG A 226 7.58 1.22 -8.30
CA ARG A 226 8.46 1.23 -9.46
C ARG A 226 8.35 -0.07 -10.24
N GLU A 227 8.45 0.01 -11.55
CA GLU A 227 8.42 -1.12 -12.48
C GLU A 227 9.75 -1.22 -13.22
N PRO A 228 10.39 -2.41 -13.32
CA PRO A 228 11.63 -2.56 -14.10
C PRO A 228 11.35 -2.35 -15.59
N ASN A 229 12.22 -1.58 -16.24
CA ASN A 229 12.13 -1.33 -17.69
C ASN A 229 12.71 -2.48 -18.50
N LYS A 230 12.24 -3.70 -18.17
CA LYS A 230 12.61 -4.96 -18.83
C LYS A 230 11.38 -5.81 -19.02
N GLN A 231 11.42 -6.68 -20.03
CA GLN A 231 10.40 -7.70 -20.22
C GLN A 231 10.47 -8.76 -19.11
N SER A 232 9.44 -9.56 -18.97
CA SER A 232 9.36 -10.66 -17.99
C SER A 232 10.48 -11.70 -18.14
N ASP A 233 11.06 -11.84 -19.34
CA ASP A 233 12.22 -12.68 -19.63
C ASP A 233 13.59 -12.01 -19.37
N GLY A 234 13.59 -10.75 -18.89
CA GLY A 234 14.78 -9.94 -18.62
C GLY A 234 15.35 -9.19 -19.83
N THR A 235 14.78 -9.34 -21.02
CA THR A 235 15.23 -8.64 -22.22
C THR A 235 14.78 -7.17 -22.20
N ALA A 236 15.46 -6.32 -23.01
CA ALA A 236 15.13 -4.91 -23.09
C ALA A 236 13.76 -4.68 -23.75
N ARG A 237 12.99 -3.71 -23.24
CA ARG A 237 11.75 -3.24 -23.86
C ARG A 237 12.04 -2.29 -25.03
N ILE A 238 11.12 -2.23 -25.97
CA ILE A 238 11.17 -1.34 -27.14
C ILE A 238 10.59 0.03 -26.74
N ASN A 239 11.41 1.05 -26.81
CA ASN A 239 10.94 2.42 -26.58
C ASN A 239 10.12 2.91 -27.76
N ILE A 240 8.87 3.32 -27.50
CA ILE A 240 7.91 3.79 -28.50
C ILE A 240 7.73 5.32 -28.52
N THR A 241 8.51 6.05 -27.73
CA THR A 241 8.42 7.53 -27.67
C THR A 241 9.14 8.22 -28.83
N GLN A 242 9.99 7.51 -29.55
CA GLN A 242 10.73 8.09 -30.67
C GLN A 242 9.81 8.34 -31.85
N PRO A 243 9.78 9.58 -32.39
CA PRO A 243 9.04 9.87 -33.62
C PRO A 243 9.71 9.20 -34.81
N GLY A 244 8.91 8.71 -35.75
CA GLY A 244 9.40 8.12 -37.00
C GLY A 244 9.34 6.58 -37.01
N PRO A 245 9.88 5.95 -38.05
CA PRO A 245 9.87 4.51 -38.20
C PRO A 245 10.65 3.83 -37.08
N ASN A 246 9.98 3.00 -36.31
CA ASN A 246 10.62 2.19 -35.25
C ASN A 246 10.84 0.77 -35.78
N ALA A 247 12.08 0.48 -36.23
CA ALA A 247 12.43 -0.82 -36.79
C ALA A 247 12.26 -1.99 -35.80
N ALA A 248 12.49 -1.75 -34.51
CA ALA A 248 12.30 -2.77 -33.49
C ALA A 248 10.81 -3.08 -33.27
N LEU A 249 9.95 -2.06 -33.24
CA LEU A 249 8.50 -2.23 -33.17
C LEU A 249 7.98 -2.93 -34.43
N GLN A 250 8.43 -2.52 -35.61
CA GLN A 250 8.05 -3.16 -36.87
C GLN A 250 8.43 -4.65 -36.90
N LYS A 251 9.65 -4.97 -36.43
CA LYS A 251 10.11 -6.36 -36.32
C LYS A 251 9.23 -7.15 -35.36
N LEU A 252 8.95 -6.63 -34.17
CA LEU A 252 8.08 -7.26 -33.18
C LEU A 252 6.70 -7.58 -33.75
N LEU A 253 6.07 -6.59 -34.42
CA LEU A 253 4.75 -6.75 -35.03
C LEU A 253 4.76 -7.80 -36.16
N ASN A 254 5.80 -7.79 -37.02
CA ASN A 254 5.96 -8.81 -38.05
C ASN A 254 6.12 -10.23 -37.50
N ASP A 255 6.94 -10.37 -36.46
CA ASP A 255 7.22 -11.66 -35.80
C ASP A 255 5.96 -12.22 -35.12
N LYS A 256 5.12 -11.34 -34.53
CA LYS A 256 3.91 -11.76 -33.80
C LYS A 256 2.68 -11.95 -34.71
N PHE A 257 2.49 -11.07 -35.71
CA PHE A 257 1.22 -10.98 -36.47
C PHE A 257 1.39 -11.17 -37.96
N GLY A 258 2.60 -11.28 -38.47
CA GLY A 258 2.93 -11.35 -39.90
C GLY A 258 2.90 -9.98 -40.56
N ALA A 259 3.53 -9.88 -41.74
CA ALA A 259 3.78 -8.61 -42.46
C ALA A 259 2.50 -7.85 -42.84
N SER A 260 1.43 -8.54 -43.23
CA SER A 260 0.17 -7.91 -43.59
C SER A 260 -0.47 -7.17 -42.42
N ARG A 261 -0.65 -7.87 -41.31
CA ARG A 261 -1.27 -7.30 -40.10
C ARG A 261 -0.40 -6.22 -39.47
N ALA A 262 0.92 -6.44 -39.43
CA ALA A 262 1.88 -5.43 -38.98
C ALA A 262 1.80 -4.15 -39.81
N GLY A 263 1.68 -4.30 -41.12
CA GLY A 263 1.50 -3.15 -42.06
C GLY A 263 0.22 -2.37 -41.77
N GLU A 264 -0.90 -3.03 -41.53
CA GLU A 264 -2.17 -2.38 -41.17
C GLU A 264 -2.04 -1.58 -39.86
N ILE A 265 -1.43 -2.18 -38.82
CA ILE A 265 -1.20 -1.55 -37.50
C ILE A 265 -0.34 -0.27 -37.69
N LEU A 266 0.79 -0.41 -38.36
CA LEU A 266 1.70 0.72 -38.58
C LEU A 266 1.07 1.84 -39.44
N ALA A 267 0.27 1.48 -40.44
CA ALA A 267 -0.45 2.45 -41.28
C ALA A 267 -1.45 3.28 -40.44
N ARG A 268 -2.14 2.66 -39.47
CA ARG A 268 -3.07 3.37 -38.59
C ARG A 268 -2.35 4.26 -37.57
N LEU A 269 -1.18 3.87 -37.09
CA LEU A 269 -0.35 4.71 -36.22
C LEU A 269 0.13 5.98 -36.95
N GLY A 270 0.19 5.92 -38.29
CA GLY A 270 0.60 7.02 -39.14
C GLY A 270 2.11 7.29 -39.15
N PRO A 271 2.60 8.29 -39.92
CA PRO A 271 4.01 8.58 -40.07
C PRO A 271 4.61 9.28 -38.83
N GLY A 272 4.56 8.59 -37.66
CA GLY A 272 5.50 8.89 -36.62
C GLY A 272 5.20 10.04 -35.67
N GLY A 273 4.05 10.07 -35.04
CA GLY A 273 3.93 10.80 -33.75
C GLY A 273 4.56 9.98 -32.63
N ALA A 274 5.29 10.64 -31.71
CA ALA A 274 5.72 10.01 -30.47
C ALA A 274 4.51 9.45 -29.70
N LEU A 275 4.57 8.21 -29.26
CA LEU A 275 3.55 7.60 -28.43
C LEU A 275 3.89 7.85 -26.95
N ARG A 276 2.90 8.21 -26.16
CA ARG A 276 3.08 8.54 -24.74
C ARG A 276 2.87 7.36 -23.81
N SER A 277 2.22 6.28 -24.32
CA SER A 277 1.97 5.05 -23.56
C SER A 277 1.71 3.86 -24.49
N ALA A 278 1.83 2.65 -23.93
CA ALA A 278 1.41 1.44 -24.64
C ALA A 278 -0.10 1.44 -24.90
N LEU A 279 -0.91 2.01 -23.99
CA LEU A 279 -2.35 2.13 -24.17
C LEU A 279 -2.73 3.09 -25.31
N GLU A 280 -1.96 4.18 -25.53
CA GLU A 280 -2.11 5.03 -26.71
C GLU A 280 -1.80 4.27 -28.00
N LEU A 281 -0.77 3.42 -28.01
CA LEU A 281 -0.48 2.54 -29.14
C LEU A 281 -1.69 1.62 -29.42
N TYR A 282 -2.24 0.99 -28.40
CA TYR A 282 -3.41 0.12 -28.50
C TYR A 282 -4.58 0.85 -29.16
N VAL A 283 -4.97 1.99 -28.62
CA VAL A 283 -6.12 2.78 -29.11
C VAL A 283 -5.92 3.24 -30.57
N ARG A 284 -4.73 3.74 -30.93
CA ARG A 284 -4.46 4.28 -32.27
C ARG A 284 -4.26 3.20 -33.34
N SER A 285 -3.71 2.04 -32.95
CA SER A 285 -3.42 0.95 -33.90
C SER A 285 -4.65 0.19 -34.36
N GLY A 286 -5.75 0.24 -33.59
CA GLY A 286 -6.92 -0.62 -33.83
C GLY A 286 -6.63 -2.10 -33.67
N MET A 287 -5.70 -2.44 -32.78
CA MET A 287 -5.42 -3.82 -32.38
C MET A 287 -6.59 -4.38 -31.57
N LYS A 288 -6.72 -5.71 -31.58
CA LYS A 288 -7.57 -6.41 -30.64
C LYS A 288 -6.86 -6.50 -29.28
N ALA A 289 -7.63 -6.67 -28.20
CA ALA A 289 -7.08 -6.81 -26.85
C ALA A 289 -6.08 -7.99 -26.73
N GLU A 290 -6.39 -9.11 -27.40
CA GLU A 290 -5.51 -10.30 -27.42
C GLU A 290 -4.20 -10.04 -28.19
N GLU A 291 -4.23 -9.24 -29.25
CA GLU A 291 -3.01 -8.83 -29.99
C GLU A 291 -2.15 -7.92 -29.10
N PHE A 292 -2.77 -6.96 -28.41
CA PHE A 292 -2.08 -6.07 -27.50
C PHE A 292 -1.41 -6.82 -26.35
N GLY A 293 -2.11 -7.78 -25.73
CA GLY A 293 -1.57 -8.62 -24.65
C GLY A 293 -0.30 -9.38 -25.03
N GLN A 294 -0.12 -9.71 -26.34
CA GLN A 294 1.08 -10.42 -26.81
C GLN A 294 2.33 -9.53 -26.94
N ILE A 295 2.17 -8.20 -26.91
CA ILE A 295 3.26 -7.25 -27.13
C ILE A 295 3.44 -6.22 -26.03
N VAL A 296 2.46 -6.02 -25.14
CA VAL A 296 2.49 -4.93 -24.13
C VAL A 296 3.72 -5.02 -23.24
N ASP A 297 4.15 -6.21 -22.83
CA ASP A 297 5.35 -6.42 -22.02
C ASP A 297 6.64 -6.02 -22.74
N ALA A 298 6.65 -6.06 -24.07
CA ALA A 298 7.80 -5.65 -24.87
C ALA A 298 7.89 -4.13 -25.12
N LEU A 299 6.93 -3.35 -24.65
CA LEU A 299 6.85 -1.92 -24.93
C LEU A 299 7.20 -1.06 -23.75
N THR A 300 7.80 0.11 -23.97
CA THR A 300 8.07 1.10 -22.94
C THR A 300 8.02 2.52 -23.49
N VAL A 301 7.75 3.46 -22.60
CA VAL A 301 7.93 4.90 -22.81
C VAL A 301 9.02 5.50 -21.92
N THR A 302 9.62 4.66 -21.07
CA THR A 302 10.65 5.04 -20.11
C THR A 302 12.04 4.88 -20.72
N THR A 303 12.95 5.81 -20.45
CA THR A 303 14.37 5.74 -20.87
C THR A 303 15.30 5.25 -19.78
N GLY A 304 14.87 5.28 -18.50
CA GLY A 304 15.64 4.82 -17.36
C GLY A 304 15.46 3.30 -17.11
N ASP A 305 16.16 2.80 -16.09
CA ASP A 305 16.07 1.39 -15.68
C ASP A 305 14.72 1.01 -15.05
N TYR A 306 13.99 2.00 -14.54
CA TYR A 306 12.69 1.85 -13.89
C TYR A 306 11.69 2.91 -14.37
N ALA A 307 10.43 2.53 -14.50
CA ALA A 307 9.30 3.43 -14.53
C ALA A 307 8.77 3.58 -13.09
N THR A 308 8.67 4.81 -12.60
CA THR A 308 8.27 5.09 -11.21
C THR A 308 6.90 5.78 -11.19
N GLY A 309 6.06 5.39 -10.23
CA GLY A 309 4.78 6.05 -9.96
C GLY A 309 3.66 5.67 -10.93
N LEU A 310 3.79 4.55 -11.64
CA LEU A 310 2.67 3.96 -12.38
C LEU A 310 1.64 3.39 -11.40
N ILE A 311 0.36 3.54 -11.74
CA ILE A 311 -0.78 3.08 -10.95
C ILE A 311 -1.34 1.81 -11.58
N ASN A 312 -1.40 0.73 -10.80
CA ASN A 312 -1.94 -0.54 -11.26
C ASN A 312 -3.47 -0.51 -11.27
N VAL A 313 -4.06 -0.53 -12.46
CA VAL A 313 -5.53 -0.50 -12.64
C VAL A 313 -6.23 -1.75 -12.11
N ASN A 314 -5.47 -2.85 -11.93
CA ASN A 314 -6.01 -4.11 -11.44
C ASN A 314 -6.16 -4.15 -9.91
N SER A 315 -5.51 -3.22 -9.17
CA SER A 315 -5.51 -3.19 -7.70
C SER A 315 -5.88 -1.82 -7.12
N ALA A 316 -5.67 -0.72 -7.86
CA ALA A 316 -5.91 0.63 -7.36
C ALA A 316 -7.40 0.88 -7.06
N GLY A 317 -7.68 1.56 -5.94
CA GLY A 317 -9.01 1.95 -5.54
C GLY A 317 -9.55 3.16 -6.33
N ALA A 318 -10.88 3.43 -6.22
CA ALA A 318 -11.54 4.49 -6.97
C ALA A 318 -10.96 5.88 -6.62
N ALA A 319 -10.61 6.14 -5.35
CA ALA A 319 -10.02 7.40 -4.92
C ALA A 319 -8.67 7.67 -5.60
N VAL A 320 -7.81 6.65 -5.71
CA VAL A 320 -6.51 6.77 -6.39
C VAL A 320 -6.68 6.88 -7.90
N LEU A 321 -7.57 6.07 -8.51
CA LEU A 321 -7.85 6.13 -9.94
C LEU A 321 -8.44 7.49 -10.34
N ALA A 322 -9.27 8.10 -9.50
CA ALA A 322 -9.85 9.42 -9.74
C ALA A 322 -8.78 10.52 -9.85
N CYS A 323 -7.61 10.33 -9.21
CA CYS A 323 -6.49 11.28 -9.31
C CYS A 323 -5.80 11.27 -10.68
N VAL A 324 -6.02 10.24 -11.49
CA VAL A 324 -5.37 10.10 -12.80
C VAL A 324 -6.07 10.98 -13.83
N PRO A 325 -5.34 11.86 -14.57
CA PRO A 325 -5.91 12.65 -15.67
C PRO A 325 -6.64 11.77 -16.67
N GLY A 326 -7.81 12.22 -17.11
CA GLY A 326 -8.66 11.47 -18.06
C GLY A 326 -9.59 10.43 -17.43
N ILE A 327 -9.48 10.18 -16.12
CA ILE A 327 -10.36 9.27 -15.38
C ILE A 327 -11.44 10.07 -14.61
N GLY A 328 -11.08 10.74 -13.51
CA GLY A 328 -12.05 11.41 -12.63
C GLY A 328 -12.93 10.43 -11.83
N THR A 329 -13.76 10.95 -10.91
CA THR A 329 -14.51 10.12 -9.94
C THR A 329 -15.50 9.15 -10.58
N GLU A 330 -16.25 9.60 -11.60
CA GLU A 330 -17.28 8.77 -12.26
C GLU A 330 -16.67 7.56 -12.98
N LYS A 331 -15.62 7.78 -13.79
CA LYS A 331 -14.96 6.71 -14.54
C LYS A 331 -14.10 5.81 -13.64
N ALA A 332 -13.57 6.34 -12.52
CA ALA A 332 -12.86 5.55 -11.53
C ALA A 332 -13.77 4.44 -10.94
N ALA A 333 -14.97 4.79 -10.52
CA ALA A 333 -15.95 3.82 -10.05
C ALA A 333 -16.33 2.79 -11.13
N ALA A 334 -16.48 3.24 -12.39
CA ALA A 334 -16.76 2.34 -13.51
C ALA A 334 -15.59 1.36 -13.80
N LEU A 335 -14.34 1.81 -13.68
CA LEU A 335 -13.15 0.94 -13.81
C LEU A 335 -13.10 -0.11 -12.71
N VAL A 336 -13.35 0.27 -11.45
CA VAL A 336 -13.42 -0.68 -10.33
C VAL A 336 -14.51 -1.73 -10.58
N ALA A 337 -15.70 -1.31 -11.00
CA ALA A 337 -16.80 -2.23 -11.32
C ALA A 337 -16.46 -3.17 -12.51
N ALA A 338 -15.85 -2.64 -13.57
CA ALA A 338 -15.42 -3.43 -14.73
C ALA A 338 -14.35 -4.47 -14.34
N ARG A 339 -13.40 -4.11 -13.47
CA ARG A 339 -12.36 -4.99 -12.95
C ARG A 339 -12.95 -6.23 -12.26
N LEU A 340 -13.99 -6.09 -11.45
CA LEU A 340 -14.62 -7.19 -10.71
C LEU A 340 -15.21 -8.29 -11.62
N SER A 341 -15.49 -7.97 -12.89
CA SER A 341 -15.97 -8.94 -13.88
C SER A 341 -14.87 -9.71 -14.60
N ARG A 342 -13.58 -9.41 -14.31
CA ARG A 342 -12.41 -9.97 -15.01
C ARG A 342 -11.65 -10.98 -14.15
N THR A 343 -10.93 -11.87 -14.82
CA THR A 343 -9.95 -12.72 -14.17
C THR A 343 -8.70 -11.87 -13.87
N VAL A 344 -8.37 -11.70 -12.61
CA VAL A 344 -7.42 -10.69 -12.10
C VAL A 344 -5.95 -10.91 -12.52
N GLN A 345 -5.59 -12.08 -13.03
CA GLN A 345 -4.18 -12.43 -13.30
C GLN A 345 -3.66 -11.99 -14.68
N ASP A 346 -4.23 -10.91 -15.25
CA ASP A 346 -3.88 -10.41 -16.57
C ASP A 346 -3.19 -9.04 -16.47
N THR A 347 -1.95 -8.94 -16.96
CA THR A 347 -1.21 -7.66 -17.07
C THR A 347 -1.69 -6.80 -18.22
N ASN A 348 -2.64 -7.29 -19.04
CA ASN A 348 -3.20 -6.59 -20.19
C ASN A 348 -4.24 -5.55 -19.79
N ILE A 349 -3.90 -4.28 -19.99
CA ILE A 349 -4.76 -3.14 -19.64
C ILE A 349 -5.62 -2.63 -20.80
N ALA A 350 -5.74 -3.38 -21.91
CA ALA A 350 -6.57 -2.96 -23.07
C ALA A 350 -8.02 -2.64 -22.69
N TRP A 351 -8.59 -3.39 -21.73
CA TRP A 351 -9.94 -3.22 -21.22
C TRP A 351 -10.24 -1.83 -20.64
N VAL A 352 -9.20 -1.11 -20.21
CA VAL A 352 -9.31 0.27 -19.70
C VAL A 352 -9.87 1.19 -20.77
N ALA A 353 -9.50 0.96 -22.05
CA ALA A 353 -9.99 1.76 -23.15
C ALA A 353 -11.49 1.58 -23.42
N ASP A 354 -12.06 0.42 -23.12
CA ASP A 354 -13.50 0.15 -23.25
C ASP A 354 -14.32 0.99 -22.26
N THR A 355 -13.76 1.18 -21.04
CA THR A 355 -14.43 1.96 -19.98
C THR A 355 -14.19 3.47 -20.14
N LEU A 356 -12.95 3.89 -20.44
CA LEU A 356 -12.58 5.31 -20.53
C LEU A 356 -12.94 5.95 -21.88
N GLY A 357 -13.12 5.13 -22.94
CA GLY A 357 -13.11 5.58 -24.31
C GLY A 357 -11.70 5.99 -24.80
N ALA A 358 -11.55 6.19 -26.09
CA ALA A 358 -10.25 6.44 -26.72
C ALA A 358 -9.50 7.65 -26.14
N GLN A 359 -10.19 8.77 -25.92
CA GLN A 359 -9.57 9.99 -25.41
C GLN A 359 -9.10 9.81 -23.96
N GLY A 360 -9.94 9.29 -23.07
CA GLY A 360 -9.58 9.06 -21.67
C GLY A 360 -8.44 8.05 -21.52
N ALA A 361 -8.45 6.97 -22.32
CA ALA A 361 -7.39 5.97 -22.33
C ALA A 361 -6.03 6.54 -22.77
N VAL A 362 -6.02 7.42 -23.78
CA VAL A 362 -4.80 8.11 -24.25
C VAL A 362 -4.28 9.09 -23.20
N GLU A 363 -5.16 9.78 -22.48
CA GLU A 363 -4.79 10.74 -21.46
C GLU A 363 -4.26 10.05 -20.19
N ALA A 364 -4.93 9.00 -19.73
CA ALA A 364 -4.57 8.25 -18.53
C ALA A 364 -3.39 7.29 -18.74
N GLY A 365 -3.24 6.77 -19.95
CA GLY A 365 -2.27 5.71 -20.29
C GLY A 365 -0.83 5.90 -19.80
N PRO A 366 -0.25 7.11 -19.83
CA PRO A 366 1.12 7.34 -19.32
C PRO A 366 1.33 7.05 -17.83
N LEU A 367 0.26 7.00 -17.04
CA LEU A 367 0.29 6.80 -15.59
C LEU A 367 -0.22 5.42 -15.17
N LEU A 368 -0.67 4.59 -16.13
CA LEU A 368 -1.32 3.31 -15.83
C LEU A 368 -0.41 2.12 -16.15
N THR A 369 -0.49 1.11 -15.31
CA THR A 369 0.10 -0.22 -15.53
C THR A 369 -0.89 -1.32 -15.16
N GLY A 370 -0.61 -2.54 -15.59
CA GLY A 370 -1.27 -3.77 -15.12
C GLY A 370 -0.35 -4.62 -14.25
N GLN A 371 0.82 -4.08 -13.84
CA GLN A 371 1.84 -4.83 -13.10
C GLN A 371 2.11 -4.22 -11.72
N SER A 372 2.58 -5.06 -10.79
CA SER A 372 3.05 -4.67 -9.47
C SER A 372 4.35 -5.41 -9.14
N TRP A 373 5.29 -4.67 -8.60
CA TRP A 373 6.62 -5.18 -8.23
C TRP A 373 6.96 -4.94 -6.77
N GLN A 374 6.17 -4.17 -6.05
CA GLN A 374 6.33 -3.93 -4.62
C GLN A 374 5.03 -4.28 -3.90
N ALA A 375 5.15 -5.18 -2.92
CA ALA A 375 4.06 -5.59 -2.06
C ALA A 375 4.28 -5.09 -0.64
N CYS A 376 3.22 -4.60 -0.02
CA CYS A 376 3.19 -4.30 1.40
C CYS A 376 2.63 -5.50 2.17
N ALA A 377 3.36 -5.96 3.18
CA ALA A 377 2.88 -6.87 4.21
C ALA A 377 2.76 -6.09 5.52
N ASP A 378 1.57 -5.69 5.90
CA ASP A 378 1.27 -5.16 7.24
C ASP A 378 0.88 -6.34 8.13
N VAL A 379 1.72 -6.67 9.08
CA VAL A 379 1.64 -7.90 9.86
C VAL A 379 1.34 -7.57 11.30
N ALA A 380 0.21 -8.03 11.83
CA ALA A 380 0.00 -8.10 13.27
C ALA A 380 0.26 -9.52 13.77
N ALA A 381 0.84 -9.65 14.95
CA ALA A 381 1.06 -10.92 15.60
C ALA A 381 0.71 -10.86 17.10
N VAL A 382 0.23 -11.97 17.61
CA VAL A 382 -0.14 -12.14 19.01
C VAL A 382 0.51 -13.41 19.52
N GLY A 383 1.20 -13.32 20.64
CA GLY A 383 1.80 -14.47 21.31
C GLY A 383 0.75 -15.28 22.08
N ARG A 384 1.23 -16.30 22.81
CA ARG A 384 0.38 -17.20 23.55
C ARG A 384 -0.62 -16.48 24.46
N HIS A 385 -1.81 -17.06 24.60
CA HIS A 385 -2.92 -16.55 25.43
C HIS A 385 -3.37 -15.12 25.09
N GLY A 386 -3.21 -14.71 23.84
CA GLY A 386 -3.62 -13.37 23.40
C GLY A 386 -2.76 -12.23 23.94
N ARG A 387 -1.51 -12.50 24.30
CA ARG A 387 -0.57 -11.52 24.87
C ARG A 387 0.55 -11.18 23.89
N GLY A 388 1.32 -10.14 24.21
CA GLY A 388 2.53 -9.80 23.47
C GLY A 388 2.25 -9.28 22.06
N TYR A 389 1.16 -8.50 21.86
CA TYR A 389 0.83 -7.92 20.57
C TYR A 389 2.00 -7.17 19.92
N ARG A 390 2.21 -7.43 18.65
CA ARG A 390 3.16 -6.74 17.76
C ARG A 390 2.49 -6.41 16.45
N ARG A 391 2.92 -5.33 15.79
CA ARG A 391 2.53 -5.01 14.43
C ARG A 391 3.68 -4.37 13.69
N THR A 392 3.99 -4.86 12.49
CA THR A 392 5.09 -4.36 11.66
C THR A 392 4.67 -4.36 10.20
N LYS A 393 4.85 -3.22 9.55
CA LYS A 393 4.69 -3.08 8.10
C LYS A 393 6.03 -3.35 7.42
N PHE A 394 5.99 -4.17 6.37
CA PHE A 394 7.11 -4.42 5.46
C PHE A 394 6.71 -4.00 4.06
N VAL A 395 7.67 -3.45 3.29
CA VAL A 395 7.54 -3.34 1.84
C VAL A 395 8.60 -4.25 1.22
N ILE A 396 8.16 -5.12 0.34
CA ILE A 396 8.98 -6.15 -0.31
C ILE A 396 9.02 -5.83 -1.80
N ASP A 397 10.22 -5.70 -2.34
CA ASP A 397 10.49 -5.39 -3.76
C ASP A 397 10.93 -6.65 -4.50
N THR A 398 10.24 -6.98 -5.58
CA THR A 398 10.53 -8.11 -6.49
C THR A 398 11.14 -7.66 -7.81
N SER A 399 11.31 -6.35 -8.04
CA SER A 399 11.76 -5.78 -9.31
C SER A 399 13.16 -6.24 -9.76
N THR A 400 13.96 -6.80 -8.85
CA THR A 400 15.29 -7.34 -9.13
C THR A 400 15.31 -8.86 -9.32
N GLY A 401 14.14 -9.51 -9.31
CA GLY A 401 13.96 -10.96 -9.47
C GLY A 401 13.88 -11.74 -8.15
N THR A 402 14.65 -11.39 -7.13
CA THR A 402 14.56 -12.00 -5.80
C THR A 402 13.85 -11.04 -4.86
N PRO A 403 12.80 -11.47 -4.12
CA PRO A 403 12.11 -10.65 -3.15
C PRO A 403 13.07 -10.10 -2.09
N ARG A 404 12.94 -8.81 -1.76
CA ARG A 404 13.79 -8.13 -0.78
C ARG A 404 12.97 -7.15 0.03
N ILE A 405 13.07 -7.22 1.35
CA ILE A 405 12.49 -6.21 2.24
C ILE A 405 13.29 -4.92 2.07
N ILE A 406 12.63 -3.88 1.55
CA ILE A 406 13.22 -2.55 1.33
C ILE A 406 12.79 -1.53 2.40
N TYR A 407 11.74 -1.85 3.17
CA TYR A 407 11.23 -1.00 4.23
C TYR A 407 10.63 -1.84 5.36
N ARG A 408 10.86 -1.40 6.61
CA ARG A 408 10.29 -2.02 7.83
C ARG A 408 9.90 -0.93 8.82
N ARG A 409 8.66 -0.97 9.32
CA ARG A 409 8.16 -0.02 10.32
C ARG A 409 7.34 -0.73 11.40
N ASN A 410 7.63 -0.40 12.66
CA ASN A 410 6.81 -0.84 13.79
C ASN A 410 5.54 0.03 13.86
N LEU A 411 4.37 -0.61 13.73
CA LEU A 411 3.05 0.02 13.85
C LEU A 411 2.35 -0.31 15.18
N ALA A 412 2.94 -1.11 16.06
CA ALA A 412 2.35 -1.43 17.37
C ALA A 412 1.98 -0.19 18.21
N PRO A 413 2.70 0.97 18.14
CA PRO A 413 2.30 2.19 18.84
C PRO A 413 0.95 2.77 18.40
N LEU A 414 0.45 2.43 17.21
CA LEU A 414 -0.88 2.84 16.73
C LEU A 414 -2.03 2.09 17.44
N GLY A 415 -1.71 1.07 18.22
CA GLY A 415 -2.69 0.33 19.00
C GLY A 415 -3.09 -1.01 18.39
N TRP A 416 -4.16 -1.58 18.93
CA TRP A 416 -4.70 -2.87 18.52
C TRP A 416 -5.46 -2.75 17.19
N ALA A 417 -5.06 -3.53 16.20
CA ALA A 417 -5.62 -3.45 14.84
C ALA A 417 -6.48 -4.67 14.44
N LEU A 418 -6.51 -5.74 15.26
CA LEU A 418 -7.21 -7.00 14.93
C LEU A 418 -8.72 -6.97 15.24
N GLY A 419 -9.27 -5.81 15.61
CA GLY A 419 -10.68 -5.68 15.96
C GLY A 419 -11.08 -6.29 17.31
N SER A 420 -12.33 -6.09 17.69
CA SER A 420 -12.86 -6.54 18.99
C SER A 420 -13.13 -8.04 19.04
N ALA A 421 -13.53 -8.66 17.92
CA ALA A 421 -13.84 -10.09 17.84
C ALA A 421 -12.62 -10.97 18.16
N VAL A 422 -11.47 -10.66 17.58
CA VAL A 422 -10.21 -11.38 17.86
C VAL A 422 -9.79 -11.19 19.31
N ARG A 423 -9.94 -9.97 19.87
CA ARG A 423 -9.65 -9.71 21.29
C ARG A 423 -10.55 -10.54 22.21
N GLN A 424 -11.85 -10.66 21.90
CA GLN A 424 -12.81 -11.46 22.68
C GLN A 424 -12.51 -12.96 22.60
N SER A 425 -12.12 -13.48 21.43
CA SER A 425 -11.76 -14.90 21.27
C SER A 425 -10.60 -15.29 22.20
N PHE A 426 -9.57 -14.44 22.33
CA PHE A 426 -8.48 -14.66 23.28
C PHE A 426 -8.89 -14.53 24.75
N ALA A 427 -9.84 -13.65 25.07
CA ALA A 427 -10.38 -13.52 26.42
C ALA A 427 -11.14 -14.79 26.84
N MET A 428 -11.95 -15.36 25.98
CA MET A 428 -12.70 -16.61 26.22
C MET A 428 -11.78 -17.83 26.37
N GLN A 429 -10.71 -17.92 25.58
CA GLN A 429 -9.71 -18.98 25.73
C GLN A 429 -9.00 -18.91 27.08
N LYS A 430 -8.81 -17.72 27.64
CA LYS A 430 -8.18 -17.53 28.96
C LYS A 430 -9.09 -17.96 30.13
N GLU A 431 -10.39 -17.87 30.00
CA GLU A 431 -11.35 -18.32 31.02
C GLU A 431 -11.53 -19.84 31.04
N ALA A 432 -11.16 -20.51 29.93
CA ALA A 432 -11.27 -21.97 29.78
C ALA A 432 -10.03 -22.73 30.28
N LEU A 433 -8.95 -22.02 30.65
CA LEU A 433 -7.70 -22.55 31.23
C LEU A 433 -7.58 -22.23 32.71
#